data_0bf93c788f8e014239fb2257b45126a1
#
_entry.id   0bf93c788f8e014239fb2257b45126a1
#
_cell.length_a   1.000
_cell.length_b   1.000
_cell.length_c   1.000
_cell.angle_alpha   90.00
_cell.angle_beta   90.00
_cell.angle_gamma   90.00
#
_symmetry.space_group_name_H-M   'P 1'
#
loop_
_entity.id
_entity.type
_entity.pdbx_description
1 polymer ?
#
loop_
_entity_poly.entity_id
_entity_poly.type
_entity_poly.pdbx_seq_one_letter_code
_entity_poly.pdbx_strand_id
1 'polypeptide(L)'
;EFTLPGGMKKHSGLYHATLHNVTIGDDCCIENVKNYIANYEIGHDTFIENVDIILTDGVSSFGNGVEASVLNETGGREVVIFDRLTAQTAYIMALYRHRPELIEELKKLIGKYVDGVSSSMGHIGAHATIVDAGYLKNVKVGDFCKIEGAARLKNGSLNSNEVAPIHIGVGVIGDDFIVCSGSSVEDGVTFSRCFIGQACHLGHNYSASDSLFFSNCQGEN
;
A
#
# COMPACT_ATOMS: atom_id res chain seq x y z
N GLU A 1 13.22 14.10 17.26
CA GLU A 1 12.59 15.41 17.03
C GLU A 1 12.22 15.56 15.55
N PHE A 2 10.96 15.92 15.24
CA PHE A 2 10.46 16.11 13.88
C PHE A 2 10.36 17.60 13.57
N THR A 3 10.75 17.97 12.35
CA THR A 3 10.59 19.35 11.85
C THR A 3 9.49 19.36 10.79
N LEU A 4 8.40 20.05 11.08
CA LEU A 4 7.25 20.19 10.20
C LEU A 4 7.44 21.33 9.20
N PRO A 5 6.64 21.39 8.10
CA PRO A 5 6.60 22.54 7.22
C PRO A 5 6.42 23.84 8.00
N GLY A 6 7.17 24.89 7.64
CA GLY A 6 7.18 26.15 8.38
C GLY A 6 8.14 26.19 9.58
N GLY A 7 8.91 25.12 9.83
CA GLY A 7 9.96 25.07 10.84
C GLY A 7 9.48 24.77 12.27
N MET A 8 8.22 24.41 12.47
CA MET A 8 7.71 23.97 13.75
C MET A 8 8.34 22.63 14.14
N LYS A 9 8.76 22.52 15.40
CA LYS A 9 9.39 21.32 15.95
C LYS A 9 8.41 20.55 16.83
N LYS A 10 8.37 19.24 16.66
CA LYS A 10 7.65 18.31 17.53
C LYS A 10 8.60 17.29 18.13
N HIS A 11 8.37 16.94 19.37
CA HIS A 11 9.12 15.89 20.06
C HIS A 11 8.45 14.53 19.84
N SER A 12 9.26 13.48 19.84
CA SER A 12 8.76 12.10 19.90
C SER A 12 7.89 11.90 21.15
N GLY A 13 6.86 11.08 21.00
CA GLY A 13 5.92 10.77 22.07
C GLY A 13 4.56 10.33 21.54
N LEU A 14 3.70 9.94 22.49
CA LEU A 14 2.33 9.50 22.20
C LEU A 14 1.37 10.51 22.83
N TYR A 15 0.56 11.15 21.99
CA TYR A 15 -0.36 12.20 22.41
C TYR A 15 -1.76 11.97 21.85
N HIS A 16 -2.78 11.93 22.70
CA HIS A 16 -4.18 11.76 22.28
C HIS A 16 -4.38 10.59 21.29
N ALA A 17 -3.87 9.42 21.64
CA ALA A 17 -3.93 8.24 20.81
C ALA A 17 -4.53 7.04 21.56
N THR A 18 -5.47 6.33 20.93
CA THR A 18 -5.97 5.04 21.39
C THR A 18 -5.26 3.93 20.61
N LEU A 19 -4.54 3.07 21.31
CA LEU A 19 -3.71 2.02 20.74
C LEU A 19 -4.13 0.65 21.28
N HIS A 20 -4.24 -0.36 20.42
CA HIS A 20 -4.55 -1.73 20.79
C HIS A 20 -3.63 -2.71 20.07
N ASN A 21 -2.87 -3.50 20.82
CA ASN A 21 -1.94 -4.47 20.26
C ASN A 21 -0.99 -3.84 19.23
N VAL A 22 -0.28 -2.81 19.64
CA VAL A 22 0.65 -2.04 18.80
C VAL A 22 2.04 -2.09 19.42
N THR A 23 3.03 -2.45 18.60
CA THR A 23 4.47 -2.32 18.93
C THR A 23 5.00 -1.07 18.26
N ILE A 24 5.72 -0.23 18.99
CA ILE A 24 6.21 1.06 18.48
C ILE A 24 7.71 1.11 18.66
N GLY A 25 8.42 1.43 17.58
CA GLY A 25 9.86 1.67 17.59
C GLY A 25 10.26 2.96 18.30
N ASP A 26 11.56 3.17 18.41
CA ASP A 26 12.11 4.34 19.08
C ASP A 26 11.83 5.64 18.28
N ASP A 27 11.83 6.75 18.98
CA ASP A 27 11.73 8.11 18.43
C ASP A 27 10.49 8.41 17.57
N CYS A 28 9.41 7.62 17.69
CA CYS A 28 8.15 7.87 17.01
C CYS A 28 7.37 9.05 17.63
N CYS A 29 6.59 9.75 16.79
CA CYS A 29 5.57 10.70 17.21
C CYS A 29 4.21 10.25 16.69
N ILE A 30 3.29 9.92 17.60
CA ILE A 30 1.91 9.54 17.26
C ILE A 30 0.97 10.48 17.99
N GLU A 31 0.23 11.28 17.22
CA GLU A 31 -0.58 12.36 17.80
C GLU A 31 -1.95 12.45 17.13
N ASN A 32 -2.96 12.78 17.92
CA ASN A 32 -4.33 13.06 17.47
C ASN A 32 -4.94 11.92 16.64
N VAL A 33 -4.89 10.70 17.15
CA VAL A 33 -5.60 9.56 16.56
C VAL A 33 -7.07 9.67 16.94
N LYS A 34 -7.94 9.95 15.98
CA LYS A 34 -9.38 10.24 16.22
C LYS A 34 -10.13 9.05 16.79
N ASN A 35 -9.87 7.85 16.27
CA ASN A 35 -10.45 6.62 16.76
C ASN A 35 -9.39 5.71 17.40
N TYR A 36 -8.68 4.89 16.61
CA TYR A 36 -7.66 3.99 17.15
C TYR A 36 -6.67 3.48 16.10
N ILE A 37 -5.53 2.99 16.58
CA ILE A 37 -4.60 2.16 15.84
C ILE A 37 -4.60 0.77 16.46
N ALA A 38 -4.79 -0.29 15.67
CA ALA A 38 -4.87 -1.65 16.18
C ALA A 38 -4.13 -2.68 15.32
N ASN A 39 -3.43 -3.61 15.99
CA ASN A 39 -2.70 -4.72 15.38
C ASN A 39 -1.64 -4.25 14.38
N TYR A 40 -0.71 -3.40 14.82
CA TYR A 40 0.38 -2.89 14.00
C TYR A 40 1.72 -2.93 14.71
N GLU A 41 2.75 -3.17 13.91
CA GLU A 41 4.15 -2.90 14.24
C GLU A 41 4.58 -1.62 13.53
N ILE A 42 5.03 -0.62 14.29
CA ILE A 42 5.44 0.69 13.80
C ILE A 42 6.95 0.82 13.96
N GLY A 43 7.66 1.07 12.87
CA GLY A 43 9.09 1.27 12.82
C GLY A 43 9.53 2.56 13.52
N HIS A 44 10.83 2.66 13.79
CA HIS A 44 11.41 3.83 14.45
C HIS A 44 11.31 5.10 13.60
N ASP A 45 11.44 6.28 14.24
CA ASP A 45 11.39 7.60 13.59
C ASP A 45 10.13 7.82 12.73
N THR A 46 9.03 7.17 13.06
CA THR A 46 7.76 7.28 12.32
C THR A 46 6.92 8.43 12.86
N PHE A 47 6.33 9.21 11.97
CA PHE A 47 5.46 10.33 12.30
C PHE A 47 4.02 10.05 11.85
N ILE A 48 3.10 9.97 12.80
CA ILE A 48 1.66 9.74 12.55
C ILE A 48 0.87 10.87 13.25
N GLU A 49 0.13 11.63 12.47
CA GLU A 49 -0.66 12.73 13.01
C GLU A 49 -2.03 12.83 12.38
N ASN A 50 -3.04 13.12 13.20
CA ASN A 50 -4.40 13.43 12.76
C ASN A 50 -5.02 12.34 11.88
N VAL A 51 -4.83 11.08 12.24
CA VAL A 51 -5.39 9.92 11.53
C VAL A 51 -6.70 9.48 12.18
N ASP A 52 -7.61 8.88 11.38
CA ASP A 52 -8.87 8.38 11.91
C ASP A 52 -8.71 6.94 12.43
N ILE A 53 -8.54 5.96 11.56
CA ILE A 53 -8.38 4.55 11.90
C ILE A 53 -7.23 3.93 11.12
N ILE A 54 -6.36 3.20 11.83
CA ILE A 54 -5.37 2.31 11.22
C ILE A 54 -5.54 0.94 11.86
N LEU A 55 -5.96 -0.08 11.10
CA LEU A 55 -6.15 -1.42 11.67
C LEU A 55 -5.79 -2.56 10.73
N THR A 56 -5.32 -3.65 11.31
CA THR A 56 -5.32 -4.97 10.66
C THR A 56 -6.41 -5.82 11.29
N ASP A 57 -7.32 -6.32 10.45
CA ASP A 57 -8.50 -7.09 10.84
C ASP A 57 -8.37 -8.52 10.32
N GLY A 58 -8.15 -9.46 11.23
CA GLY A 58 -7.89 -10.87 10.92
C GLY A 58 -6.53 -11.07 10.25
N VAL A 59 -6.38 -12.14 9.49
CA VAL A 59 -5.20 -12.43 8.67
C VAL A 59 -5.35 -11.75 7.32
N SER A 60 -4.37 -10.93 6.95
CA SER A 60 -4.36 -10.20 5.68
C SER A 60 -3.10 -10.54 4.86
N SER A 61 -3.25 -10.63 3.56
CA SER A 61 -2.15 -10.72 2.61
C SER A 61 -1.70 -9.34 2.07
N PHE A 62 -2.33 -8.27 2.58
CA PHE A 62 -2.00 -6.88 2.21
C PHE A 62 -2.01 -6.66 0.69
N GLY A 63 -3.07 -7.11 0.01
CA GLY A 63 -3.24 -6.98 -1.44
C GLY A 63 -2.53 -8.05 -2.27
N ASN A 64 -1.65 -8.86 -1.66
CA ASN A 64 -1.02 -9.97 -2.38
C ASN A 64 -2.03 -11.10 -2.63
N GLY A 65 -2.05 -11.63 -3.85
CA GLY A 65 -2.96 -12.73 -4.23
C GLY A 65 -4.29 -12.26 -4.81
N VAL A 66 -4.54 -10.97 -4.89
CA VAL A 66 -5.73 -10.42 -5.56
C VAL A 66 -5.66 -10.68 -7.06
N GLU A 67 -6.75 -11.11 -7.65
CA GLU A 67 -6.86 -11.30 -9.10
C GLU A 67 -7.42 -10.04 -9.77
N ALA A 68 -6.69 -9.54 -10.78
CA ALA A 68 -7.09 -8.38 -11.59
C ALA A 68 -7.46 -8.84 -13.02
N SER A 69 -8.62 -8.42 -13.51
CA SER A 69 -9.18 -8.80 -14.83
C SER A 69 -8.68 -7.87 -15.93
N VAL A 70 -7.37 -7.81 -16.14
CA VAL A 70 -6.67 -6.80 -16.94
C VAL A 70 -7.05 -6.80 -18.43
N LEU A 71 -7.29 -7.97 -19.03
CA LEU A 71 -7.50 -8.12 -20.48
C LEU A 71 -8.89 -8.61 -20.86
N ASN A 72 -9.74 -8.88 -19.89
CA ASN A 72 -11.02 -9.53 -20.19
C ASN A 72 -12.02 -9.36 -19.04
N GLU A 73 -12.93 -8.42 -19.18
CA GLU A 73 -14.00 -8.17 -18.20
C GLU A 73 -14.94 -9.37 -18.01
N THR A 74 -15.01 -10.29 -18.98
CA THR A 74 -15.81 -11.52 -18.87
C THR A 74 -15.13 -12.65 -18.12
N GLY A 75 -13.93 -12.40 -17.61
CA GLY A 75 -13.15 -13.38 -16.86
C GLY A 75 -12.31 -14.31 -17.74
N GLY A 76 -11.44 -15.04 -17.06
CA GLY A 76 -10.65 -16.08 -17.69
C GLY A 76 -9.23 -15.63 -18.08
N ARG A 77 -8.78 -14.39 -17.83
CA ARG A 77 -7.40 -13.91 -18.05
C ARG A 77 -6.92 -13.05 -16.89
N GLU A 78 -7.33 -13.43 -15.69
CA GLU A 78 -6.93 -12.74 -14.48
C GLU A 78 -5.44 -12.89 -14.23
N VAL A 79 -4.83 -11.79 -13.80
CA VAL A 79 -3.45 -11.75 -13.34
C VAL A 79 -3.47 -11.62 -11.83
N VAL A 80 -2.80 -12.52 -11.13
CA VAL A 80 -2.62 -12.42 -9.69
C VAL A 80 -1.59 -11.35 -9.39
N ILE A 81 -1.98 -10.29 -8.68
CA ILE A 81 -1.05 -9.25 -8.25
C ILE A 81 -0.35 -9.65 -6.96
N PHE A 82 0.92 -9.33 -6.85
CA PHE A 82 1.76 -9.56 -5.67
C PHE A 82 3.02 -8.69 -5.73
N ASP A 83 3.71 -8.52 -4.60
CA ASP A 83 4.84 -7.59 -4.46
C ASP A 83 5.96 -7.76 -5.50
N ARG A 84 6.14 -8.98 -6.02
CA ARG A 84 7.21 -9.32 -6.98
C ARG A 84 6.68 -9.52 -8.40
N LEU A 85 5.50 -9.02 -8.72
CA LEU A 85 4.95 -9.11 -10.06
C LEU A 85 5.82 -8.36 -11.07
N THR A 86 6.16 -9.03 -12.16
CA THR A 86 6.87 -8.44 -13.29
C THR A 86 5.99 -8.46 -14.54
N ALA A 87 6.31 -7.61 -15.52
CA ALA A 87 5.61 -7.60 -16.82
C ALA A 87 5.66 -8.97 -17.51
N GLN A 88 6.79 -9.68 -17.40
CA GLN A 88 6.95 -11.01 -17.96
C GLN A 88 6.03 -12.04 -17.31
N THR A 89 5.95 -12.00 -15.96
CA THR A 89 5.06 -12.90 -15.21
C THR A 89 3.60 -12.63 -15.54
N ALA A 90 3.20 -11.36 -15.59
CA ALA A 90 1.85 -10.95 -15.98
C ALA A 90 1.51 -11.37 -17.42
N TYR A 91 2.45 -11.19 -18.35
CA TYR A 91 2.31 -11.64 -19.73
C TYR A 91 2.06 -13.15 -19.83
N ILE A 92 2.83 -13.95 -19.10
CA ILE A 92 2.65 -15.41 -19.07
C ILE A 92 1.26 -15.75 -18.51
N MET A 93 0.86 -15.18 -17.37
CA MET A 93 -0.45 -15.44 -16.77
C MET A 93 -1.61 -15.08 -17.69
N ALA A 94 -1.53 -13.97 -18.40
CA ALA A 94 -2.61 -13.49 -19.26
C ALA A 94 -2.71 -14.19 -20.61
N LEU A 95 -1.58 -14.56 -21.24
CA LEU A 95 -1.55 -14.98 -22.63
C LEU A 95 -1.22 -16.47 -22.85
N TYR A 96 -0.59 -17.16 -21.90
CA TYR A 96 -0.21 -18.58 -22.04
C TYR A 96 -1.30 -19.56 -21.60
N ARG A 97 -2.55 -19.22 -21.84
CA ARG A 97 -3.70 -20.04 -21.43
C ARG A 97 -3.82 -21.39 -22.13
N HIS A 98 -3.19 -21.54 -23.27
CA HIS A 98 -3.04 -22.81 -23.94
C HIS A 98 -2.12 -23.79 -23.18
N ARG A 99 -1.51 -23.34 -22.09
CA ARG A 99 -0.68 -24.12 -21.15
C ARG A 99 -1.27 -24.05 -19.72
N PRO A 100 -2.43 -24.66 -19.47
CA PRO A 100 -3.10 -24.53 -18.17
C PRO A 100 -2.23 -25.03 -17.01
N GLU A 101 -1.48 -26.12 -17.21
CA GLU A 101 -0.58 -26.67 -16.18
C GLU A 101 0.48 -25.65 -15.74
N LEU A 102 1.05 -24.89 -16.69
CA LEU A 102 2.03 -23.85 -16.38
C LEU A 102 1.39 -22.74 -15.54
N ILE A 103 0.19 -22.31 -15.89
CA ILE A 103 -0.53 -21.26 -15.15
C ILE A 103 -0.88 -21.74 -13.74
N GLU A 104 -1.33 -22.99 -13.59
CA GLU A 104 -1.63 -23.55 -12.26
C GLU A 104 -0.39 -23.64 -11.37
N GLU A 105 0.73 -24.12 -11.92
CA GLU A 105 2.00 -24.17 -11.14
C GLU A 105 2.48 -22.77 -10.77
N LEU A 106 2.36 -21.80 -11.67
CA LEU A 106 2.70 -20.39 -11.37
C LEU A 106 1.80 -19.83 -10.26
N LYS A 107 0.48 -20.04 -10.34
CA LYS A 107 -0.46 -19.64 -9.28
C LYS A 107 -0.15 -20.32 -7.94
N LYS A 108 0.24 -21.59 -7.93
CA LYS A 108 0.67 -22.29 -6.71
C LYS A 108 1.94 -21.68 -6.10
N LEU A 109 2.92 -21.29 -6.94
CA LEU A 109 4.13 -20.61 -6.45
C LEU A 109 3.80 -19.24 -5.85
N ILE A 110 2.93 -18.47 -6.52
CA ILE A 110 2.45 -17.18 -5.99
C ILE A 110 1.69 -17.41 -4.69
N GLY A 111 0.81 -18.42 -4.61
CA GLY A 111 0.07 -18.76 -3.40
C GLY A 111 0.99 -19.03 -2.19
N LYS A 112 2.08 -19.78 -2.39
CA LYS A 112 3.09 -19.97 -1.32
C LYS A 112 3.75 -18.66 -0.87
N TYR A 113 3.98 -17.74 -1.80
CA TYR A 113 4.48 -16.41 -1.46
C TYR A 113 3.46 -15.62 -0.65
N VAL A 114 2.20 -15.64 -1.09
CA VAL A 114 1.07 -14.98 -0.39
C VAL A 114 0.91 -15.51 1.04
N ASP A 115 0.97 -16.83 1.22
CA ASP A 115 0.93 -17.45 2.55
C ASP A 115 2.09 -16.95 3.45
N GLY A 116 3.28 -16.78 2.86
CA GLY A 116 4.47 -16.32 3.57
C GLY A 116 4.45 -14.84 3.98
N VAL A 117 3.68 -13.99 3.29
CA VAL A 117 3.56 -12.57 3.60
C VAL A 117 2.30 -12.22 4.37
N SER A 118 1.39 -13.19 4.50
CA SER A 118 0.14 -13.00 5.23
C SER A 118 0.39 -12.89 6.74
N SER A 119 -0.25 -11.94 7.39
CA SER A 119 -0.09 -11.69 8.82
C SER A 119 -1.38 -11.11 9.42
N SER A 120 -1.57 -11.34 10.72
CA SER A 120 -2.58 -10.65 11.53
C SER A 120 -2.08 -9.32 12.12
N MET A 121 -0.78 -9.03 11.94
CA MET A 121 -0.15 -7.76 12.31
C MET A 121 0.19 -6.97 11.05
N GLY A 122 -0.28 -5.73 10.98
CA GLY A 122 0.14 -4.78 9.97
C GLY A 122 1.54 -4.23 10.25
N HIS A 123 2.12 -3.58 9.28
CA HIS A 123 3.45 -3.00 9.42
C HIS A 123 3.49 -1.59 8.85
N ILE A 124 4.05 -0.66 9.62
CA ILE A 124 4.44 0.67 9.16
C ILE A 124 5.94 0.77 9.33
N GLY A 125 6.64 0.96 8.23
CA GLY A 125 8.09 1.01 8.18
C GLY A 125 8.70 2.20 8.90
N ALA A 126 10.01 2.17 9.07
CA ALA A 126 10.76 3.25 9.68
C ALA A 126 10.73 4.53 8.83
N HIS A 127 10.83 5.69 9.48
CA HIS A 127 10.80 7.01 8.84
C HIS A 127 9.54 7.29 8.00
N ALA A 128 8.48 6.51 8.18
CA ALA A 128 7.22 6.75 7.49
C ALA A 128 6.52 7.99 8.07
N THR A 129 5.80 8.71 7.21
CA THR A 129 4.99 9.87 7.58
C THR A 129 3.55 9.63 7.16
N ILE A 130 2.61 9.63 8.10
CA ILE A 130 1.18 9.45 7.82
C ILE A 130 0.44 10.61 8.50
N VAL A 131 -0.08 11.53 7.70
CA VAL A 131 -0.76 12.72 8.22
C VAL A 131 -2.12 12.91 7.56
N ASP A 132 -3.08 13.39 8.34
CA ASP A 132 -4.45 13.70 7.89
C ASP A 132 -5.17 12.54 7.18
N ALA A 133 -4.78 11.30 7.46
CA ALA A 133 -5.33 10.12 6.78
C ALA A 133 -6.63 9.64 7.44
N GLY A 134 -7.58 9.23 6.59
CA GLY A 134 -8.86 8.69 7.04
C GLY A 134 -8.75 7.22 7.46
N TYR A 135 -9.16 6.30 6.59
CA TYR A 135 -9.30 4.88 6.92
C TYR A 135 -8.22 4.02 6.25
N LEU A 136 -7.31 3.48 7.04
CA LEU A 136 -6.30 2.53 6.61
C LEU A 136 -6.62 1.15 7.20
N LYS A 137 -7.06 0.19 6.37
CA LYS A 137 -7.38 -1.17 6.80
C LYS A 137 -6.57 -2.20 6.02
N ASN A 138 -5.84 -3.07 6.74
CA ASN A 138 -5.03 -4.13 6.12
C ASN A 138 -4.03 -3.57 5.10
N VAL A 139 -3.30 -2.53 5.48
CA VAL A 139 -2.32 -1.87 4.63
C VAL A 139 -0.93 -2.04 5.23
N LYS A 140 -0.01 -2.60 4.44
CA LYS A 140 1.41 -2.63 4.77
C LYS A 140 2.09 -1.41 4.18
N VAL A 141 2.75 -0.64 5.03
CA VAL A 141 3.47 0.58 4.64
C VAL A 141 4.96 0.34 4.80
N GLY A 142 5.74 0.56 3.74
CA GLY A 142 7.19 0.44 3.74
C GLY A 142 7.89 1.66 4.35
N ASP A 143 9.22 1.56 4.45
CA ASP A 143 10.05 2.62 5.00
C ASP A 143 10.00 3.89 4.17
N PHE A 144 10.15 5.06 4.81
CA PHE A 144 10.15 6.38 4.16
C PHE A 144 8.90 6.70 3.34
N CYS A 145 7.83 5.93 3.48
CA CYS A 145 6.57 6.19 2.80
C CYS A 145 5.90 7.46 3.33
N LYS A 146 5.36 8.25 2.44
CA LYS A 146 4.64 9.48 2.77
C LYS A 146 3.18 9.38 2.35
N ILE A 147 2.26 9.44 3.33
CA ILE A 147 0.81 9.44 3.10
C ILE A 147 0.26 10.75 3.66
N GLU A 148 -0.28 11.59 2.79
CA GLU A 148 -0.82 12.91 3.15
C GLU A 148 -2.28 13.00 2.75
N GLY A 149 -3.20 12.95 3.72
CA GLY A 149 -4.63 13.16 3.49
C GLY A 149 -5.35 12.07 2.71
N ALA A 150 -4.81 10.87 2.62
CA ALA A 150 -5.51 9.76 1.96
C ALA A 150 -6.87 9.49 2.60
N ALA A 151 -7.93 9.42 1.80
CA ALA A 151 -9.28 9.22 2.33
C ALA A 151 -9.51 7.77 2.79
N ARG A 152 -9.10 6.80 1.97
CA ARG A 152 -9.23 5.37 2.29
C ARG A 152 -8.21 4.52 1.56
N LEU A 153 -7.49 3.71 2.29
CA LEU A 153 -6.64 2.65 1.74
C LEU A 153 -7.03 1.33 2.38
N LYS A 154 -7.30 0.31 1.56
CA LYS A 154 -7.75 -0.98 2.05
C LYS A 154 -7.09 -2.12 1.29
N ASN A 155 -6.62 -3.13 2.06
CA ASN A 155 -6.03 -4.36 1.54
C ASN A 155 -4.93 -4.09 0.51
N GLY A 156 -3.82 -3.49 0.96
CA GLY A 156 -2.76 -3.09 0.05
C GLY A 156 -1.36 -3.06 0.64
N SER A 157 -0.37 -3.03 -0.24
CA SER A 157 1.04 -2.86 0.10
C SER A 157 1.61 -1.62 -0.58
N LEU A 158 2.30 -0.81 0.20
CA LEU A 158 3.11 0.32 -0.23
C LEU A 158 4.58 -0.06 -0.03
N ASN A 159 5.23 -0.60 -1.05
CA ASN A 159 6.58 -1.15 -0.98
C ASN A 159 7.65 -0.05 -1.12
N SER A 160 7.58 0.94 -0.23
CA SER A 160 8.47 2.10 -0.15
C SER A 160 9.82 1.75 0.46
N ASN A 161 10.84 2.51 0.15
CA ASN A 161 12.17 2.42 0.75
C ASN A 161 12.89 3.79 0.68
N GLU A 162 14.04 3.90 1.36
CA GLU A 162 14.83 5.14 1.47
C GLU A 162 15.25 5.72 0.12
N VAL A 163 15.69 4.87 -0.81
CA VAL A 163 16.22 5.31 -2.12
C VAL A 163 15.10 5.79 -3.05
N ALA A 164 13.92 5.20 -2.91
CA ALA A 164 12.78 5.46 -3.77
C ALA A 164 11.48 5.45 -2.95
N PRO A 165 11.21 6.52 -2.18
CA PRO A 165 10.03 6.62 -1.34
C PRO A 165 8.76 6.71 -2.18
N ILE A 166 7.66 6.22 -1.60
CA ILE A 166 6.31 6.35 -2.17
C ILE A 166 5.64 7.60 -1.60
N HIS A 167 4.90 8.31 -2.45
CA HIS A 167 4.02 9.39 -2.05
C HIS A 167 2.57 9.07 -2.40
N ILE A 168 1.67 9.24 -1.41
CA ILE A 168 0.21 9.13 -1.56
C ILE A 168 -0.42 10.46 -1.17
N GLY A 169 -1.12 11.08 -2.09
CA GLY A 169 -1.70 12.42 -1.94
C GLY A 169 -3.09 12.45 -1.29
N VAL A 170 -3.65 13.64 -1.25
CA VAL A 170 -4.92 13.95 -0.56
C VAL A 170 -6.11 13.33 -1.27
N GLY A 171 -7.04 12.78 -0.50
CA GLY A 171 -8.30 12.24 -1.04
C GLY A 171 -8.15 10.93 -1.81
N VAL A 172 -6.95 10.34 -1.85
CA VAL A 172 -6.72 9.06 -2.53
C VAL A 172 -7.56 7.95 -1.94
N ILE A 173 -8.18 7.16 -2.82
CA ILE A 173 -8.94 5.95 -2.47
C ILE A 173 -8.34 4.76 -3.19
N GLY A 174 -7.83 3.78 -2.44
CA GLY A 174 -7.25 2.55 -2.97
C GLY A 174 -7.81 1.30 -2.29
N ASP A 175 -8.25 0.34 -3.08
CA ASP A 175 -8.73 -0.97 -2.63
C ASP A 175 -8.00 -2.09 -3.39
N ASP A 176 -7.52 -3.13 -2.69
CA ASP A 176 -6.89 -4.32 -3.28
C ASP A 176 -5.70 -3.97 -4.21
N PHE A 177 -4.61 -3.51 -3.65
CA PHE A 177 -3.54 -2.91 -4.45
C PHE A 177 -2.13 -3.27 -3.99
N ILE A 178 -1.20 -3.13 -4.93
CA ILE A 178 0.24 -3.11 -4.69
C ILE A 178 0.81 -1.84 -5.33
N VAL A 179 1.54 -1.03 -4.57
CA VAL A 179 2.30 0.12 -5.06
C VAL A 179 3.78 -0.13 -4.79
N CYS A 180 4.60 -0.07 -5.83
CA CYS A 180 6.03 -0.28 -5.76
C CYS A 180 6.80 1.03 -5.58
N SER A 181 8.05 0.91 -5.15
CA SER A 181 8.93 2.01 -4.76
C SER A 181 9.07 3.11 -5.82
N GLY A 182 9.22 4.34 -5.37
CA GLY A 182 9.40 5.53 -6.20
C GLY A 182 8.14 6.00 -6.92
N SER A 183 6.99 5.41 -6.63
CA SER A 183 5.74 5.83 -7.26
C SER A 183 5.07 6.96 -6.51
N SER A 184 4.40 7.83 -7.27
CA SER A 184 3.58 8.92 -6.78
C SER A 184 2.13 8.73 -7.21
N VAL A 185 1.22 8.78 -6.25
CA VAL A 185 -0.23 8.74 -6.46
C VAL A 185 -0.78 10.06 -5.98
N GLU A 186 -1.15 10.92 -6.93
CA GLU A 186 -1.53 12.30 -6.66
C GLU A 186 -2.98 12.43 -6.13
N ASP A 187 -3.36 13.66 -5.82
CA ASP A 187 -4.62 13.95 -5.14
C ASP A 187 -5.86 13.48 -5.91
N GLY A 188 -6.81 12.89 -5.17
CA GLY A 188 -8.10 12.47 -5.71
C GLY A 188 -8.06 11.20 -6.58
N VAL A 189 -6.92 10.55 -6.71
CA VAL A 189 -6.80 9.30 -7.47
C VAL A 189 -7.62 8.19 -6.82
N THR A 190 -8.35 7.43 -7.64
CA THR A 190 -9.10 6.25 -7.19
C THR A 190 -8.64 5.01 -7.95
N PHE A 191 -8.32 3.94 -7.23
CA PHE A 191 -7.89 2.70 -7.88
C PHE A 191 -8.36 1.47 -7.11
N SER A 192 -8.63 0.39 -7.85
CA SER A 192 -9.00 -0.89 -7.27
C SER A 192 -8.45 -2.07 -8.09
N ARG A 193 -8.00 -3.12 -7.41
CA ARG A 193 -7.35 -4.30 -8.02
C ARG A 193 -6.24 -3.89 -8.98
N CYS A 194 -5.34 -3.03 -8.52
CA CYS A 194 -4.28 -2.46 -9.33
C CYS A 194 -2.89 -2.84 -8.83
N PHE A 195 -1.98 -3.08 -9.77
CA PHE A 195 -0.56 -3.13 -9.53
C PHE A 195 0.11 -1.88 -10.12
N ILE A 196 0.69 -1.05 -9.26
CA ILE A 196 1.41 0.17 -9.63
C ILE A 196 2.89 -0.12 -9.43
N GLY A 197 3.60 -0.33 -10.54
CA GLY A 197 5.02 -0.69 -10.58
C GLY A 197 5.94 0.44 -10.13
N GLN A 198 7.24 0.21 -10.26
CA GLN A 198 8.24 1.18 -9.80
C GLN A 198 8.23 2.47 -10.60
N ALA A 199 8.42 3.60 -9.91
CA ALA A 199 8.52 4.93 -10.49
C ALA A 199 7.34 5.30 -11.40
N CYS A 200 6.14 4.83 -11.08
CA CYS A 200 4.92 5.21 -11.77
C CYS A 200 4.37 6.51 -11.18
N HIS A 201 3.71 7.28 -12.03
CA HIS A 201 3.02 8.50 -11.64
C HIS A 201 1.55 8.43 -12.05
N LEU A 202 0.65 8.49 -11.07
CA LEU A 202 -0.79 8.63 -11.32
C LEU A 202 -1.20 10.05 -10.96
N GLY A 203 -1.57 10.83 -11.98
CA GLY A 203 -1.92 12.24 -11.86
C GLY A 203 -3.26 12.48 -11.19
N HIS A 204 -3.56 13.74 -10.91
CA HIS A 204 -4.74 14.16 -10.16
C HIS A 204 -6.05 13.63 -10.73
N ASN A 205 -6.92 13.14 -9.84
CA ASN A 205 -8.24 12.61 -10.17
C ASN A 205 -8.25 11.45 -11.20
N TYR A 206 -7.12 10.78 -11.38
CA TYR A 206 -7.05 9.60 -12.24
C TYR A 206 -7.83 8.43 -11.61
N SER A 207 -8.53 7.66 -12.45
CA SER A 207 -9.27 6.49 -12.00
C SER A 207 -8.81 5.24 -12.73
N ALA A 208 -8.52 4.17 -11.98
CA ALA A 208 -8.10 2.89 -12.53
C ALA A 208 -8.77 1.72 -11.80
N SER A 209 -9.19 0.72 -12.55
CA SER A 209 -9.56 -0.58 -12.00
C SER A 209 -8.98 -1.71 -12.83
N ASP A 210 -8.71 -2.85 -12.18
CA ASP A 210 -8.16 -4.04 -12.84
C ASP A 210 -6.98 -3.73 -13.76
N SER A 211 -6.06 -2.90 -13.30
CA SER A 211 -5.00 -2.33 -14.14
C SER A 211 -3.60 -2.64 -13.62
N LEU A 212 -2.67 -2.87 -14.54
CA LEU A 212 -1.26 -3.08 -14.23
C LEU A 212 -0.42 -1.99 -14.87
N PHE A 213 0.19 -1.18 -14.05
CA PHE A 213 1.16 -0.16 -14.45
C PHE A 213 2.56 -0.72 -14.18
N PHE A 214 3.34 -1.00 -15.20
CA PHE A 214 4.73 -1.40 -15.01
C PHE A 214 5.65 -0.17 -14.99
N SER A 215 6.92 -0.38 -14.68
CA SER A 215 7.86 0.70 -14.36
C SER A 215 7.80 1.92 -15.29
N ASN A 216 7.86 3.10 -14.69
CA ASN A 216 7.85 4.41 -15.36
C ASN A 216 6.57 4.73 -16.15
N CYS A 217 5.43 4.13 -15.80
CA CYS A 217 4.16 4.51 -16.41
C CYS A 217 3.64 5.84 -15.83
N GLN A 218 3.01 6.63 -16.69
CA GLN A 218 2.27 7.83 -16.31
C GLN A 218 0.79 7.64 -16.67
N GLY A 219 -0.09 7.92 -15.71
CA GLY A 219 -1.53 7.99 -15.90
C GLY A 219 -1.99 9.41 -15.56
N GLU A 220 -2.53 10.11 -16.53
CA GLU A 220 -3.08 11.48 -16.36
C GLU A 220 -4.51 11.52 -16.89
N ASN A 221 -5.27 12.47 -16.36
CA ASN A 221 -6.66 12.71 -16.77
C ASN A 221 -6.71 13.87 -17.76
#